data_707d6c15fc32191c6a3df53b793e7aef
#
_entry.id   707d6c15fc32191c6a3df53b793e7aef
#
_cell.length_a   1.000
_cell.length_b   1.000
_cell.length_c   1.000
_cell.angle_alpha   90.00
_cell.angle_beta   90.00
_cell.angle_gamma   90.00
#
_symmetry.space_group_name_H-M   'P 1'
#
loop_
_entity.id
_entity.type
_entity.pdbx_description
1 polymer ?
#
loop_
_entity_poly.entity_id
_entity_poly.type
_entity_poly.pdbx_seq_one_letter_code
_entity_poly.pdbx_strand_id
1 'polypeptide(L)'
;MRPLFLALALVASILVSAQQKPSDLDKSPMDMSYWPTNFPMLKLSGKASGEPFARVIYGRPQKNGRPLFGDIVQYNTIWRLGANEATEIEFFVPVKIAGKLVPKGRYTLYGIPNEHNWTLILNTDNFSWGNFSYNAKKDLLRTEVPVIKTLDSTDAFTLYFEETNLGAGLIIMWDQVKVMLPISFYKETVTNKKK
;
A
#
# COMPACT_ATOMS: atom_id res chain seq x y z
N MET A 1 43.73 68.41 -14.38
CA MET A 1 42.38 67.78 -14.37
C MET A 1 42.54 66.38 -14.97
N ARG A 2 42.44 65.32 -14.14
CA ARG A 2 42.50 63.91 -14.57
C ARG A 2 41.07 63.37 -14.67
N PRO A 3 40.64 62.77 -15.79
CA PRO A 3 39.35 62.10 -15.86
C PRO A 3 39.41 60.75 -15.16
N LEU A 4 38.47 60.54 -14.25
CA LEU A 4 38.22 59.31 -13.54
C LEU A 4 37.37 58.38 -14.44
N PHE A 5 37.96 57.27 -14.94
CA PHE A 5 37.23 56.27 -15.69
C PHE A 5 36.54 55.30 -14.68
N LEU A 6 35.24 55.44 -14.62
CA LEU A 6 34.39 54.53 -13.87
C LEU A 6 34.19 53.24 -14.69
N ALA A 7 34.88 52.17 -14.32
CA ALA A 7 34.66 50.86 -14.93
C ALA A 7 33.39 50.22 -14.33
N LEU A 8 32.30 50.20 -15.07
CA LEU A 8 31.08 49.51 -14.71
C LEU A 8 31.26 48.01 -14.99
N ALA A 9 31.55 47.25 -13.96
CA ALA A 9 31.62 45.78 -14.06
C ALA A 9 30.20 45.22 -14.13
N LEU A 10 29.77 44.83 -15.32
CA LEU A 10 28.51 44.12 -15.56
C LEU A 10 28.65 42.70 -15.08
N VAL A 11 28.17 42.40 -13.86
CA VAL A 11 28.09 41.02 -13.33
C VAL A 11 26.92 40.35 -14.02
N ALA A 12 27.17 39.62 -15.10
CA ALA A 12 26.19 38.73 -15.72
C ALA A 12 25.96 37.56 -14.80
N SER A 13 24.88 37.60 -14.00
CA SER A 13 24.41 36.42 -13.23
C SER A 13 23.92 35.35 -14.21
N ILE A 14 24.79 34.40 -14.50
CA ILE A 14 24.40 33.18 -15.23
C ILE A 14 23.50 32.37 -14.28
N LEU A 15 22.19 32.45 -14.45
CA LEU A 15 21.24 31.54 -13.84
C LEU A 15 21.45 30.17 -14.47
N VAL A 16 22.35 29.41 -13.88
CA VAL A 16 22.45 27.95 -14.19
C VAL A 16 21.18 27.31 -13.65
N SER A 17 20.18 27.20 -14.52
CA SER A 17 19.04 26.34 -14.27
C SER A 17 19.60 24.92 -14.22
N ALA A 18 19.83 24.40 -13.01
CA ALA A 18 20.20 23.01 -12.83
C ALA A 18 19.02 22.17 -13.33
N GLN A 19 19.15 21.66 -14.57
CA GLN A 19 18.14 20.78 -15.13
C GLN A 19 18.10 19.52 -14.25
N GLN A 20 17.01 19.37 -13.49
CA GLN A 20 16.85 18.24 -12.59
C GLN A 20 16.79 16.96 -13.41
N LYS A 21 17.84 16.14 -13.31
CA LYS A 21 17.86 14.83 -13.98
C LYS A 21 16.77 13.95 -13.38
N PRO A 22 15.94 13.28 -14.18
CA PRO A 22 15.00 12.29 -13.67
C PRO A 22 15.72 11.26 -12.80
N SER A 23 15.12 10.85 -11.71
CA SER A 23 15.64 9.76 -10.88
C SER A 23 15.66 8.44 -11.63
N ASP A 24 16.60 7.56 -11.29
CA ASP A 24 16.60 6.19 -11.81
C ASP A 24 15.32 5.46 -11.32
N LEU A 25 14.97 4.38 -12.02
CA LEU A 25 13.85 3.54 -11.60
C LEU A 25 14.13 2.92 -10.22
N ASP A 26 13.15 3.00 -9.34
CA ASP A 26 13.27 2.38 -8.02
C ASP A 26 13.37 0.85 -8.13
N LYS A 27 14.20 0.23 -7.28
CA LYS A 27 14.39 -1.23 -7.24
C LYS A 27 13.19 -1.95 -6.62
N SER A 28 12.29 -1.22 -6.00
CA SER A 28 11.04 -1.69 -5.39
C SER A 28 9.89 -0.87 -5.95
N PRO A 29 9.55 -1.03 -7.24
CA PRO A 29 8.56 -0.19 -7.90
C PRO A 29 7.21 -0.26 -7.19
N MET A 30 6.44 0.83 -7.25
CA MET A 30 5.07 0.85 -6.77
C MET A 30 4.18 -0.01 -7.66
N ASP A 31 3.29 -0.76 -7.04
CA ASP A 31 2.28 -1.57 -7.71
C ASP A 31 0.91 -1.36 -7.05
N MET A 32 -0.15 -1.80 -7.72
CA MET A 32 -1.50 -1.68 -7.20
C MET A 32 -2.38 -2.86 -7.61
N SER A 33 -3.34 -3.18 -6.75
CA SER A 33 -4.37 -4.17 -7.02
C SER A 33 -5.75 -3.63 -6.66
N TYR A 34 -6.78 -4.08 -7.37
CA TYR A 34 -8.16 -3.67 -7.20
C TYR A 34 -9.08 -4.83 -6.83
N TRP A 35 -10.17 -4.49 -6.13
CA TRP A 35 -11.33 -5.36 -6.02
C TRP A 35 -12.58 -4.63 -6.57
N PRO A 36 -13.30 -5.18 -7.57
CA PRO A 36 -13.00 -6.45 -8.29
C PRO A 36 -11.67 -6.41 -9.03
N THR A 37 -11.06 -7.58 -9.19
CA THR A 37 -9.79 -7.74 -9.89
C THR A 37 -9.87 -7.17 -11.32
N ASN A 38 -8.82 -6.47 -11.75
CA ASN A 38 -8.75 -5.81 -13.05
C ASN A 38 -9.86 -4.76 -13.29
N PHE A 39 -10.33 -4.09 -12.23
CA PHE A 39 -11.42 -3.13 -12.30
C PHE A 39 -11.33 -2.12 -13.47
N PRO A 40 -10.15 -1.50 -13.79
CA PRO A 40 -10.03 -0.59 -14.93
C PRO A 40 -10.41 -1.24 -16.27
N MET A 41 -10.03 -2.50 -16.48
CA MET A 41 -10.38 -3.26 -17.69
C MET A 41 -11.87 -3.63 -17.70
N LEU A 42 -12.44 -3.98 -16.55
CA LEU A 42 -13.87 -4.22 -16.43
C LEU A 42 -14.67 -2.95 -16.77
N LYS A 43 -14.21 -1.81 -16.31
CA LYS A 43 -14.84 -0.50 -16.60
C LYS A 43 -14.72 -0.15 -18.09
N LEU A 44 -13.55 -0.33 -18.69
CA LEU A 44 -13.32 -0.10 -20.11
C LEU A 44 -14.25 -0.98 -20.99
N SER A 45 -14.45 -2.23 -20.60
CA SER A 45 -15.31 -3.19 -21.33
C SER A 45 -16.81 -3.06 -21.00
N GLY A 46 -17.22 -2.08 -20.21
CA GLY A 46 -18.62 -1.89 -19.78
C GLY A 46 -19.15 -2.93 -18.78
N LYS A 47 -18.26 -3.81 -18.25
CA LYS A 47 -18.62 -4.84 -17.26
C LYS A 47 -18.66 -4.31 -15.84
N ALA A 48 -18.15 -3.11 -15.58
CA ALA A 48 -18.22 -2.41 -14.31
C ALA A 48 -18.46 -0.92 -14.53
N SER A 49 -19.01 -0.25 -13.53
CA SER A 49 -19.25 1.20 -13.53
C SER A 49 -18.92 1.80 -12.15
N GLY A 50 -18.80 3.12 -12.09
CA GLY A 50 -18.53 3.82 -10.83
C GLY A 50 -17.10 3.63 -10.31
N GLU A 51 -16.98 3.36 -9.01
CA GLU A 51 -15.74 3.12 -8.28
C GLU A 51 -15.55 1.62 -7.98
N PRO A 52 -14.29 1.14 -7.79
CA PRO A 52 -14.06 -0.21 -7.27
C PRO A 52 -14.57 -0.32 -5.81
N PHE A 53 -14.58 -1.50 -5.24
CA PHE A 53 -14.87 -1.65 -3.80
C PHE A 53 -13.64 -1.39 -2.95
N ALA A 54 -12.47 -1.82 -3.43
CA ALA A 54 -11.20 -1.61 -2.75
C ALA A 54 -10.03 -1.46 -3.73
N ARG A 55 -8.97 -0.82 -3.25
CA ARG A 55 -7.67 -0.71 -3.93
C ARG A 55 -6.57 -0.80 -2.89
N VAL A 56 -5.48 -1.48 -3.20
CA VAL A 56 -4.24 -1.46 -2.43
C VAL A 56 -3.11 -0.92 -3.30
N ILE A 57 -2.24 -0.07 -2.72
CA ILE A 57 -1.04 0.49 -3.35
C ILE A 57 0.14 0.16 -2.44
N TYR A 58 1.23 -0.37 -3.00
CA TYR A 58 2.35 -0.87 -2.21
C TYR A 58 3.66 -0.86 -2.98
N GLY A 59 4.78 -0.69 -2.27
CA GLY A 59 6.11 -0.91 -2.84
C GLY A 59 6.40 -2.40 -2.96
N ARG A 60 6.99 -2.83 -4.08
CA ARG A 60 7.18 -4.23 -4.44
C ARG A 60 8.66 -4.65 -4.42
N PRO A 61 9.27 -4.83 -3.24
CA PRO A 61 10.65 -5.28 -3.13
C PRO A 61 10.81 -6.71 -3.62
N GLN A 62 12.03 -7.04 -4.09
CA GLN A 62 12.43 -8.38 -4.50
C GLN A 62 13.29 -9.04 -3.43
N LYS A 63 13.13 -10.36 -3.26
CA LYS A 63 13.93 -11.19 -2.37
C LYS A 63 15.38 -11.27 -2.81
N ASN A 64 15.61 -11.49 -4.11
CA ASN A 64 16.95 -11.62 -4.70
C ASN A 64 17.81 -12.63 -3.94
N GLY A 65 17.29 -13.80 -3.62
CA GLY A 65 18.00 -14.88 -2.94
C GLY A 65 18.32 -14.64 -1.46
N ARG A 66 17.90 -13.50 -0.86
CA ARG A 66 18.20 -13.17 0.55
C ARG A 66 17.23 -13.86 1.50
N PRO A 67 17.64 -14.22 2.74
CA PRO A 67 16.70 -14.59 3.79
C PRO A 67 15.83 -13.36 4.13
N LEU A 68 14.52 -13.58 4.33
CA LEU A 68 13.57 -12.49 4.54
C LEU A 68 13.07 -12.40 5.98
N PHE A 69 12.26 -13.37 6.37
CA PHE A 69 11.59 -13.35 7.68
C PHE A 69 12.53 -13.79 8.78
N GLY A 70 12.64 -12.96 9.83
CA GLY A 70 13.63 -13.10 10.90
C GLY A 70 14.96 -12.38 10.61
N ASP A 71 15.15 -11.86 9.38
CA ASP A 71 16.34 -11.08 8.96
C ASP A 71 15.92 -9.70 8.43
N ILE A 72 15.62 -9.57 7.13
CA ILE A 72 15.23 -8.27 6.53
C ILE A 72 13.88 -7.80 7.09
N VAL A 73 12.94 -8.71 7.26
CA VAL A 73 11.67 -8.48 7.91
C VAL A 73 11.71 -9.14 9.30
N GLN A 74 11.95 -8.32 10.32
CA GLN A 74 12.07 -8.79 11.70
C GLN A 74 10.72 -9.31 12.22
N TYR A 75 10.74 -10.46 12.92
CA TYR A 75 9.57 -10.96 13.62
C TYR A 75 9.18 -10.06 14.80
N ASN A 76 7.90 -10.03 15.10
CA ASN A 76 7.32 -9.31 16.24
C ASN A 76 7.57 -7.78 16.21
N THR A 77 7.88 -7.22 15.05
CA THR A 77 8.05 -5.77 14.86
C THR A 77 7.09 -5.23 13.79
N ILE A 78 6.75 -3.94 13.92
CA ILE A 78 5.92 -3.26 12.91
C ILE A 78 6.67 -3.22 11.57
N TRP A 79 6.02 -3.70 10.53
CA TRP A 79 6.50 -3.67 9.16
C TRP A 79 5.49 -2.95 8.26
N ARG A 80 6.02 -2.10 7.35
CA ARG A 80 5.24 -1.29 6.40
C ARG A 80 4.58 -2.08 5.28
N LEU A 81 4.72 -3.42 5.25
CA LEU A 81 4.20 -4.32 4.21
C LEU A 81 4.65 -3.91 2.80
N GLY A 82 5.96 -3.84 2.60
CA GLY A 82 6.58 -3.47 1.33
C GLY A 82 7.90 -2.74 1.51
N ALA A 83 8.20 -1.83 0.61
CA ALA A 83 9.38 -0.98 0.61
C ALA A 83 9.00 0.48 0.38
N ASN A 84 9.88 1.41 0.76
CA ASN A 84 9.70 2.86 0.65
C ASN A 84 8.50 3.34 1.46
N GLU A 85 7.44 3.82 0.81
CA GLU A 85 6.18 4.19 1.47
C GLU A 85 5.52 2.97 2.13
N ALA A 86 4.78 3.22 3.19
CA ALA A 86 3.95 2.19 3.78
C ALA A 86 2.78 1.85 2.84
N THR A 87 2.40 0.57 2.81
CA THR A 87 1.26 0.11 2.01
C THR A 87 -0.02 0.83 2.43
N GLU A 88 -0.78 1.31 1.45
CA GLU A 88 -2.09 1.91 1.68
C GLU A 88 -3.19 1.07 1.06
N ILE A 89 -4.27 0.88 1.81
CA ILE A 89 -5.52 0.28 1.32
C ILE A 89 -6.63 1.33 1.36
N GLU A 90 -7.40 1.43 0.28
CA GLU A 90 -8.54 2.33 0.17
C GLU A 90 -9.81 1.52 -0.04
N PHE A 91 -10.79 1.76 0.80
CA PHE A 91 -12.14 1.21 0.67
C PHE A 91 -13.08 2.29 0.14
N PHE A 92 -13.71 2.03 -0.99
CA PHE A 92 -14.67 2.95 -1.63
C PHE A 92 -16.10 2.75 -1.11
N VAL A 93 -16.31 1.72 -0.29
CA VAL A 93 -17.54 1.40 0.44
C VAL A 93 -17.20 0.96 1.86
N PRO A 94 -18.11 1.03 2.82
CA PRO A 94 -17.89 0.44 4.13
C PRO A 94 -17.70 -1.08 4.03
N VAL A 95 -16.77 -1.62 4.82
CA VAL A 95 -16.45 -3.07 4.83
C VAL A 95 -16.47 -3.62 6.25
N LYS A 96 -16.51 -4.96 6.39
CA LYS A 96 -16.27 -5.64 7.67
C LYS A 96 -14.98 -6.42 7.60
N ILE A 97 -14.13 -6.24 8.61
CA ILE A 97 -12.88 -6.99 8.80
C ILE A 97 -12.88 -7.51 10.23
N ALA A 98 -12.69 -8.81 10.41
CA ALA A 98 -12.75 -9.46 11.73
C ALA A 98 -14.03 -9.09 12.53
N GLY A 99 -15.17 -8.99 11.84
CA GLY A 99 -16.46 -8.63 12.43
C GLY A 99 -16.66 -7.14 12.74
N LYS A 100 -15.64 -6.30 12.64
CA LYS A 100 -15.70 -4.85 12.89
C LYS A 100 -16.02 -4.10 11.60
N LEU A 101 -16.88 -3.09 11.71
CA LEU A 101 -17.17 -2.17 10.60
C LEU A 101 -15.98 -1.21 10.41
N VAL A 102 -15.47 -1.16 9.18
CA VAL A 102 -14.46 -0.22 8.72
C VAL A 102 -15.13 0.75 7.74
N PRO A 103 -15.17 2.05 8.04
CA PRO A 103 -15.76 3.04 7.15
C PRO A 103 -15.07 3.10 5.78
N LYS A 104 -15.79 3.62 4.76
CA LYS A 104 -15.16 4.07 3.52
C LYS A 104 -14.02 5.03 3.85
N GLY A 105 -12.86 4.86 3.22
CA GLY A 105 -11.70 5.70 3.44
C GLY A 105 -10.39 5.03 3.08
N ARG A 106 -9.30 5.77 3.26
CA ARG A 106 -7.93 5.32 3.06
C ARG A 106 -7.28 5.05 4.40
N TYR A 107 -6.52 3.97 4.46
CA TYR A 107 -5.83 3.49 5.66
C TYR A 107 -4.43 3.02 5.28
N THR A 108 -3.47 3.27 6.14
CA THR A 108 -2.17 2.61 6.04
C THR A 108 -2.30 1.20 6.60
N LEU A 109 -1.82 0.22 5.85
CA LEU A 109 -1.80 -1.19 6.24
C LEU A 109 -0.40 -1.56 6.71
N TYR A 110 -0.29 -1.89 8.01
CA TYR A 110 0.93 -2.43 8.61
C TYR A 110 0.76 -3.90 8.95
N GLY A 111 1.88 -4.60 9.11
CA GLY A 111 1.94 -5.96 9.61
C GLY A 111 2.91 -6.11 10.77
N ILE A 112 2.64 -7.06 11.66
CA ILE A 112 3.61 -7.59 12.62
C ILE A 112 3.76 -9.07 12.27
N PRO A 113 4.80 -9.44 11.51
CA PRO A 113 5.05 -10.83 11.16
C PRO A 113 5.43 -11.68 12.37
N ASN A 114 4.97 -12.92 12.38
CA ASN A 114 5.41 -13.97 13.25
C ASN A 114 5.44 -15.29 12.45
N GLU A 115 6.06 -16.33 12.94
CA GLU A 115 6.20 -17.61 12.23
C GLU A 115 4.86 -18.28 11.91
N HIS A 116 3.88 -18.15 12.80
CA HIS A 116 2.59 -18.82 12.72
C HIS A 116 1.43 -17.89 12.34
N ASN A 117 1.47 -16.65 12.82
CA ASN A 117 0.42 -15.66 12.61
C ASN A 117 1.03 -14.30 12.29
N TRP A 118 0.33 -13.49 11.50
CA TRP A 118 0.63 -12.08 11.37
C TRP A 118 -0.48 -11.26 12.02
N THR A 119 -0.11 -10.20 12.73
CA THR A 119 -1.08 -9.16 13.10
C THR A 119 -1.11 -8.13 11.99
N LEU A 120 -2.25 -7.98 11.31
CA LEU A 120 -2.49 -6.94 10.33
C LEU A 120 -3.20 -5.75 11.00
N ILE A 121 -2.79 -4.53 10.65
CA ILE A 121 -3.20 -3.30 11.31
C ILE A 121 -3.68 -2.31 10.27
N LEU A 122 -4.91 -1.80 10.39
CA LEU A 122 -5.36 -0.62 9.68
C LEU A 122 -5.13 0.61 10.56
N ASN A 123 -4.33 1.53 10.08
CA ASN A 123 -4.00 2.78 10.77
C ASN A 123 -4.55 3.97 9.98
N THR A 124 -5.06 4.98 10.68
CA THR A 124 -5.66 6.17 10.07
C THR A 124 -4.64 7.25 9.65
N ASP A 125 -3.35 7.05 9.95
CA ASP A 125 -2.28 7.94 9.50
C ASP A 125 -1.78 7.51 8.13
N ASN A 126 -2.07 8.30 7.11
CA ASN A 126 -1.74 8.01 5.71
C ASN A 126 -0.46 8.76 5.27
N PHE A 127 0.03 8.43 4.07
CA PHE A 127 1.20 9.05 3.44
C PHE A 127 2.50 8.88 4.24
N SER A 128 2.65 7.76 4.93
CA SER A 128 3.81 7.47 5.77
C SER A 128 4.96 6.87 4.96
N TRP A 129 6.18 7.38 5.17
CA TRP A 129 7.39 6.74 4.69
C TRP A 129 7.83 5.66 5.68
N GLY A 130 7.80 4.40 5.25
CA GLY A 130 8.18 3.30 6.14
C GLY A 130 7.23 3.13 7.33
N ASN A 131 7.78 2.76 8.47
CA ASN A 131 7.09 2.66 9.74
C ASN A 131 7.66 3.62 10.81
N PHE A 132 8.45 4.61 10.39
CA PHE A 132 9.18 5.50 11.31
C PHE A 132 8.26 6.40 12.14
N SER A 133 7.13 6.81 11.56
CA SER A 133 6.11 7.65 12.22
C SER A 133 4.92 6.85 12.76
N TYR A 134 5.02 5.51 12.81
CA TYR A 134 3.93 4.68 13.27
C TYR A 134 3.45 5.08 14.67
N ASN A 135 2.14 5.26 14.80
CA ASN A 135 1.49 5.62 16.06
C ASN A 135 0.32 4.67 16.34
N ALA A 136 0.46 3.81 17.32
CA ALA A 136 -0.56 2.84 17.70
C ALA A 136 -1.89 3.47 18.17
N LYS A 137 -1.90 4.75 18.59
CA LYS A 137 -3.12 5.47 18.95
C LYS A 137 -4.02 5.77 17.74
N LYS A 138 -3.47 5.68 16.52
CA LYS A 138 -4.18 5.84 15.25
C LYS A 138 -4.64 4.51 14.65
N ASP A 139 -4.44 3.39 15.34
CA ASP A 139 -4.93 2.08 14.88
C ASP A 139 -6.45 2.02 14.97
N LEU A 140 -7.08 1.83 13.82
CA LEU A 140 -8.52 1.60 13.73
C LEU A 140 -8.85 0.15 14.06
N LEU A 141 -8.02 -0.77 13.59
CA LEU A 141 -8.23 -2.21 13.69
C LEU A 141 -6.90 -2.94 13.77
N ARG A 142 -6.85 -3.97 14.63
CA ARG A 142 -5.83 -5.03 14.60
C ARG A 142 -6.53 -6.37 14.47
N THR A 143 -6.01 -7.25 13.63
CA THR A 143 -6.51 -8.61 13.48
C THR A 143 -5.37 -9.58 13.20
N GLU A 144 -5.47 -10.78 13.77
CA GLU A 144 -4.53 -11.85 13.47
C GLU A 144 -5.01 -12.69 12.29
N VAL A 145 -4.06 -13.07 11.45
CA VAL A 145 -4.28 -13.95 10.31
C VAL A 145 -3.22 -15.06 10.31
N PRO A 146 -3.59 -16.31 9.99
CA PRO A 146 -2.65 -17.41 9.98
C PRO A 146 -1.66 -17.31 8.82
N VAL A 147 -0.44 -17.77 9.05
CA VAL A 147 0.58 -17.99 8.01
C VAL A 147 0.32 -19.30 7.30
N ILE A 148 0.27 -19.26 5.99
CA ILE A 148 0.22 -20.41 5.10
C ILE A 148 1.59 -20.53 4.42
N LYS A 149 2.25 -21.67 4.58
CA LYS A 149 3.48 -21.96 3.86
C LYS A 149 3.16 -22.44 2.45
N THR A 150 3.81 -21.86 1.45
CA THR A 150 3.68 -22.25 0.05
C THR A 150 4.85 -23.12 -0.37
N LEU A 151 4.64 -24.00 -1.36
CA LEU A 151 5.71 -24.84 -1.91
C LEU A 151 6.70 -23.98 -2.72
N ASP A 152 6.16 -23.06 -3.53
CA ASP A 152 6.94 -22.20 -4.38
C ASP A 152 7.28 -20.90 -3.67
N SER A 153 8.50 -20.39 -3.93
CA SER A 153 8.95 -19.10 -3.43
C SER A 153 8.53 -17.98 -4.39
N THR A 154 7.88 -16.95 -3.85
CA THR A 154 7.54 -15.72 -4.57
C THR A 154 8.65 -14.70 -4.37
N ASP A 155 9.42 -14.37 -5.42
CA ASP A 155 10.56 -13.47 -5.31
C ASP A 155 10.16 -12.02 -5.03
N ALA A 156 9.17 -11.50 -5.77
CA ALA A 156 8.67 -10.14 -5.57
C ALA A 156 7.53 -10.10 -4.55
N PHE A 157 7.62 -9.23 -3.55
CA PHE A 157 6.51 -8.96 -2.62
C PHE A 157 5.24 -8.62 -3.40
N THR A 158 4.14 -9.29 -3.10
CA THR A 158 2.93 -9.21 -3.91
C THR A 158 1.68 -9.13 -3.04
N LEU A 159 0.83 -8.13 -3.35
CA LEU A 159 -0.52 -7.98 -2.80
C LEU A 159 -1.54 -8.04 -3.93
N TYR A 160 -2.58 -8.85 -3.74
CA TYR A 160 -3.69 -8.92 -4.70
C TYR A 160 -4.96 -9.40 -4.01
N PHE A 161 -6.11 -9.16 -4.65
CA PHE A 161 -7.39 -9.61 -4.13
C PHE A 161 -7.81 -10.92 -4.79
N GLU A 162 -8.34 -11.84 -3.98
CA GLU A 162 -9.03 -13.06 -4.40
C GLU A 162 -10.48 -13.01 -3.96
N GLU A 163 -11.37 -13.62 -4.75
CA GLU A 163 -12.76 -13.81 -4.36
C GLU A 163 -12.87 -14.82 -3.21
N THR A 164 -13.75 -14.52 -2.27
CA THR A 164 -14.09 -15.43 -1.16
C THR A 164 -15.60 -15.52 -0.99
N ASN A 165 -16.07 -16.53 -0.27
CA ASN A 165 -17.51 -16.67 0.02
C ASN A 165 -18.11 -15.49 0.79
N LEU A 166 -17.27 -14.66 1.44
CA LEU A 166 -17.69 -13.50 2.24
C LEU A 166 -17.46 -12.16 1.53
N GLY A 167 -16.84 -12.18 0.35
CA GLY A 167 -16.49 -10.96 -0.39
C GLY A 167 -15.12 -11.09 -1.06
N ALA A 168 -14.05 -10.58 -0.44
CA ALA A 168 -12.69 -10.73 -0.94
C ALA A 168 -11.69 -11.06 0.19
N GLY A 169 -10.57 -11.67 -0.19
CA GLY A 169 -9.37 -11.78 0.61
C GLY A 169 -8.26 -10.92 0.01
N LEU A 170 -7.67 -10.00 0.78
CA LEU A 170 -6.41 -9.40 0.37
C LEU A 170 -5.29 -10.39 0.69
N ILE A 171 -4.69 -10.94 -0.35
CA ILE A 171 -3.56 -11.86 -0.26
C ILE A 171 -2.27 -11.06 -0.17
N ILE A 172 -1.40 -11.47 0.73
CA ILE A 172 -0.06 -10.91 0.93
C ILE A 172 0.92 -12.06 0.83
N MET A 173 1.82 -12.01 -0.15
CA MET A 173 2.77 -13.09 -0.43
C MET A 173 4.19 -12.55 -0.56
N TRP A 174 5.12 -13.25 0.05
CA TRP A 174 6.55 -13.09 -0.20
C TRP A 174 7.32 -14.34 0.23
N ASP A 175 8.33 -14.74 -0.55
CA ASP A 175 9.00 -16.01 -0.36
C ASP A 175 7.99 -17.19 -0.29
N GLN A 176 8.11 -18.05 0.68
CA GLN A 176 7.21 -19.17 0.94
C GLN A 176 6.13 -18.84 1.99
N VAL A 177 5.79 -17.56 2.14
CA VAL A 177 4.78 -17.10 3.10
C VAL A 177 3.61 -16.45 2.38
N LYS A 178 2.42 -16.92 2.69
CA LYS A 178 1.13 -16.35 2.29
C LYS A 178 0.31 -16.07 3.54
N VAL A 179 -0.27 -14.89 3.63
CA VAL A 179 -1.35 -14.56 4.59
C VAL A 179 -2.51 -13.93 3.84
N MET A 180 -3.71 -13.99 4.41
CA MET A 180 -4.92 -13.42 3.83
C MET A 180 -5.66 -12.59 4.85
N LEU A 181 -5.99 -11.34 4.49
CA LEU A 181 -6.92 -10.49 5.23
C LEU A 181 -8.33 -10.67 4.65
N PRO A 182 -9.26 -11.34 5.36
CA PRO A 182 -10.64 -11.49 4.90
C PRO A 182 -11.38 -10.15 4.99
N ILE A 183 -12.09 -9.77 3.91
CA ILE A 183 -12.84 -8.53 3.80
C ILE A 183 -14.25 -8.87 3.31
N SER A 184 -15.27 -8.51 4.11
CA SER A 184 -16.68 -8.64 3.72
C SER A 184 -17.22 -7.28 3.29
N PHE A 185 -17.74 -7.20 2.07
CA PHE A 185 -18.37 -5.98 1.55
C PHE A 185 -19.81 -5.90 1.99
N TYR A 186 -20.19 -4.76 2.55
CA TYR A 186 -21.56 -4.51 2.98
C TYR A 186 -22.43 -4.29 1.75
N LYS A 187 -23.36 -5.22 1.47
CA LYS A 187 -24.48 -4.92 0.59
C LYS A 187 -25.51 -4.18 1.44
N GLU A 188 -25.67 -2.87 1.25
CA GLU A 188 -26.83 -2.19 1.79
C GLU A 188 -28.07 -2.91 1.25
N THR A 189 -28.81 -3.57 2.14
CA THR A 189 -30.13 -4.05 1.81
C THR A 189 -30.98 -2.79 1.68
N VAL A 190 -31.21 -2.33 0.44
CA VAL A 190 -32.16 -1.26 0.16
C VAL A 190 -33.55 -1.80 0.61
N THR A 191 -33.89 -1.52 1.85
CA THR A 191 -35.25 -1.73 2.34
C THR A 191 -36.08 -0.68 1.62
N ASN A 192 -36.73 -1.07 0.51
CA ASN A 192 -37.78 -0.30 -0.12
C ASN A 192 -38.89 -0.11 0.93
N LYS A 193 -38.83 0.99 1.70
CA LYS A 193 -40.00 1.49 2.40
C LYS A 193 -40.95 1.95 1.32
N LYS A 194 -41.86 1.06 0.90
CA LYS A 194 -43.11 1.47 0.19
C LYS A 194 -43.82 2.49 1.08
N LYS A 195 -43.90 3.72 0.58
CA LYS A 195 -44.86 4.71 1.08
C LYS A 195 -46.24 4.34 0.55
#